data_077fad92f3feb168567c4b204be1aab4
#
_entry.id   077fad92f3feb168567c4b204be1aab4
#
_cell.length_a   1.000
_cell.length_b   1.000
_cell.length_c   1.000
_cell.angle_alpha   90.00
_cell.angle_beta   90.00
_cell.angle_gamma   90.00
#
_symmetry.space_group_name_H-M   'P 1'
#
loop_
_entity.id
_entity.type
_entity.pdbx_description
1 polymer ?
#
loop_
_entity_poly.entity_id
_entity_poly.type
_entity_poly.pdbx_seq_one_letter_code
_entity_poly.pdbx_strand_id
1 'polypeptide(L)'
;LVYLKSSDFLIGLLNNSGAWASILAIFSSFIYERMKKRKKFLITLNVTARMLICSIVFLPLISGNHAFILSAVSIMVILGNLLWGFYGIGSTVWMMSLVTKEARNEYINIRTLFLRISFTLTSFLMGIVLDLFNKSYTGFLVIFTTSLVFSITDAIILSKVEEPENKIAVGGTFSLSGAAEPLCNAKYRSFLIFTFFYYLSLTMSSSYTSLYLIKYVKLDYSFISVVNVIANVTMVACTRLWSRVERKKGLWFVLRVSAIVVVLEFFIYSFLTERTYLILLFAPIFAGVGNGGFNIAILSYRYDLMPESNRTAYEGWYGALYGLSTLMAPALGSLLMRILPEINNIIYQYSRFQLLYLISFGVSMAVILIMFYRPQKRINVYVNNEDA
;
A
#
# COMPACT_ATOMS: atom_id res chain seq x y z
N LEU A 1 -3.75 -5.63 -18.38
CA LEU A 1 -4.60 -4.48 -18.69
C LEU A 1 -4.05 -3.66 -19.86
N VAL A 2 -2.76 -3.34 -19.86
CA VAL A 2 -2.11 -2.66 -21.01
C VAL A 2 -2.24 -3.50 -22.28
N TYR A 3 -1.98 -4.80 -22.19
CA TYR A 3 -2.16 -5.75 -23.29
C TYR A 3 -3.61 -5.80 -23.80
N LEU A 4 -4.59 -5.65 -22.92
CA LEU A 4 -6.02 -5.58 -23.26
C LEU A 4 -6.47 -4.20 -23.72
N LYS A 5 -5.57 -3.25 -23.99
CA LYS A 5 -5.86 -1.87 -24.41
C LYS A 5 -6.97 -1.18 -23.59
N SER A 6 -6.97 -1.44 -22.26
CA SER A 6 -7.94 -0.83 -21.36
C SER A 6 -7.68 0.67 -21.17
N SER A 7 -8.70 1.42 -20.72
CA SER A 7 -8.53 2.85 -20.46
C SER A 7 -7.52 3.10 -19.34
N ASP A 8 -6.79 4.20 -19.43
CA ASP A 8 -5.79 4.60 -18.43
C ASP A 8 -6.42 4.75 -17.03
N PHE A 9 -7.67 5.24 -16.97
CA PHE A 9 -8.44 5.30 -15.75
C PHE A 9 -8.66 3.92 -15.10
N LEU A 10 -9.09 2.93 -15.89
CA LEU A 10 -9.32 1.57 -15.39
C LEU A 10 -8.01 0.92 -14.91
N ILE A 11 -6.91 1.16 -15.61
CA ILE A 11 -5.59 0.70 -15.18
C ILE A 11 -5.23 1.31 -13.82
N GLY A 12 -5.38 2.63 -13.66
CA GLY A 12 -5.10 3.32 -12.41
C GLY A 12 -5.98 2.84 -11.25
N LEU A 13 -7.27 2.64 -11.49
CA LEU A 13 -8.23 2.13 -10.51
C LEU A 13 -7.87 0.73 -10.02
N LEU A 14 -7.58 -0.19 -10.95
CA LEU A 14 -7.29 -1.58 -10.62
C LEU A 14 -5.89 -1.76 -10.00
N ASN A 15 -4.90 -0.94 -10.37
CA ASN A 15 -3.57 -0.94 -9.75
C ASN A 15 -3.63 -0.67 -8.24
N ASN A 16 -4.58 0.15 -7.79
CA ASN A 16 -4.75 0.50 -6.38
C ASN A 16 -5.83 -0.32 -5.66
N SER A 17 -6.40 -1.33 -6.30
CA SER A 17 -7.53 -2.08 -5.73
C SER A 17 -7.21 -2.74 -4.38
N GLY A 18 -5.98 -3.18 -4.16
CA GLY A 18 -5.54 -3.68 -2.86
C GLY A 18 -5.53 -2.61 -1.75
N ALA A 19 -5.19 -1.38 -2.10
CA ALA A 19 -5.16 -0.27 -1.14
C ALA A 19 -6.58 0.20 -0.77
N TRP A 20 -7.45 0.46 -1.76
CA TRP A 20 -8.81 0.92 -1.45
C TRP A 20 -9.71 -0.20 -0.89
N ALA A 21 -9.36 -1.46 -1.05
CA ALA A 21 -10.01 -2.57 -0.35
C ALA A 21 -9.98 -2.41 1.19
N SER A 22 -9.03 -1.63 1.73
CA SER A 22 -8.95 -1.31 3.16
C SER A 22 -10.16 -0.52 3.69
N ILE A 23 -11.01 0.06 2.82
CA ILE A 23 -12.30 0.66 3.22
C ILE A 23 -13.14 -0.38 3.98
N LEU A 24 -13.07 -1.64 3.58
CA LEU A 24 -13.80 -2.72 4.23
C LEU A 24 -13.20 -3.16 5.57
N ALA A 25 -12.05 -2.63 5.97
CA ALA A 25 -11.41 -2.93 7.25
C ALA A 25 -12.32 -2.68 8.45
N ILE A 26 -13.17 -1.66 8.38
CA ILE A 26 -14.16 -1.36 9.43
C ILE A 26 -15.11 -2.55 9.65
N PHE A 27 -15.54 -3.19 8.57
CA PHE A 27 -16.50 -4.29 8.66
C PHE A 27 -15.85 -5.62 9.08
N SER A 28 -14.55 -5.78 8.85
CA SER A 28 -13.85 -7.03 9.15
C SER A 28 -13.80 -7.34 10.64
N SER A 29 -13.67 -6.33 11.51
CA SER A 29 -13.68 -6.49 12.97
C SER A 29 -15.00 -7.09 13.46
N PHE A 30 -16.14 -6.65 12.91
CA PHE A 30 -17.46 -7.19 13.27
C PHE A 30 -17.60 -8.69 12.98
N ILE A 31 -17.02 -9.13 11.87
CA ILE A 31 -17.09 -10.54 11.46
C ILE A 31 -16.18 -11.37 12.36
N TYR A 32 -14.92 -10.93 12.53
CA TYR A 32 -13.91 -11.72 13.24
C TYR A 32 -14.13 -11.80 14.75
N GLU A 33 -14.67 -10.75 15.40
CA GLU A 33 -14.94 -10.74 16.83
C GLU A 33 -16.07 -11.72 17.22
N ARG A 34 -17.00 -12.00 16.30
CA ARG A 34 -18.11 -12.94 16.52
C ARG A 34 -17.76 -14.39 16.24
N MET A 35 -16.62 -14.68 15.64
CA MET A 35 -16.23 -16.04 15.25
C MET A 35 -15.40 -16.71 16.35
N LYS A 36 -15.86 -17.89 16.84
CA LYS A 36 -15.06 -18.73 17.74
C LYS A 36 -13.85 -19.34 17.05
N LYS A 37 -14.05 -19.81 15.80
CA LYS A 37 -12.99 -20.40 14.96
C LYS A 37 -12.93 -19.64 13.63
N ARG A 38 -11.74 -19.16 13.29
CA ARG A 38 -11.51 -18.28 12.12
C ARG A 38 -10.73 -18.95 11.00
N LYS A 39 -9.96 -19.99 11.31
CA LYS A 39 -9.02 -20.64 10.39
C LYS A 39 -9.64 -21.04 9.07
N LYS A 40 -10.73 -21.83 9.11
CA LYS A 40 -11.41 -22.31 7.89
C LYS A 40 -11.87 -21.14 7.02
N PHE A 41 -12.49 -20.14 7.63
CA PHE A 41 -12.97 -18.94 6.93
C PHE A 41 -11.81 -18.16 6.30
N LEU A 42 -10.71 -17.96 7.03
CA LEU A 42 -9.52 -17.25 6.53
C LEU A 42 -8.86 -18.00 5.37
N ILE A 43 -8.72 -19.33 5.47
CA ILE A 43 -8.16 -20.13 4.39
C ILE A 43 -9.05 -20.05 3.15
N THR A 44 -10.36 -20.13 3.30
CA THR A 44 -11.31 -19.99 2.18
C THR A 44 -11.17 -18.62 1.51
N LEU A 45 -11.13 -17.52 2.29
CA LEU A 45 -10.91 -16.17 1.76
C LEU A 45 -9.61 -16.06 0.98
N ASN A 46 -8.51 -16.57 1.56
CA ASN A 46 -7.19 -16.56 0.93
C ASN A 46 -7.19 -17.30 -0.41
N VAL A 47 -7.67 -18.55 -0.40
CA VAL A 47 -7.70 -19.38 -1.60
C VAL A 47 -8.59 -18.76 -2.67
N THR A 48 -9.81 -18.33 -2.31
CA THR A 48 -10.74 -17.71 -3.27
C THR A 48 -10.17 -16.44 -3.87
N ALA A 49 -9.59 -15.56 -3.05
CA ALA A 49 -8.96 -14.32 -3.52
C ALA A 49 -7.85 -14.59 -4.53
N ARG A 50 -6.96 -15.53 -4.23
CA ARG A 50 -5.83 -15.88 -5.10
C ARG A 50 -6.28 -16.61 -6.35
N MET A 51 -7.23 -17.54 -6.25
CA MET A 51 -7.84 -18.22 -7.40
C MET A 51 -8.47 -17.23 -8.37
N LEU A 52 -9.22 -16.23 -7.87
CA LEU A 52 -9.79 -15.18 -8.71
C LEU A 52 -8.69 -14.41 -9.45
N ILE A 53 -7.65 -13.96 -8.75
CA ILE A 53 -6.60 -13.15 -9.37
C ILE A 53 -5.74 -13.99 -10.34
N CYS A 54 -5.37 -15.22 -9.96
CA CYS A 54 -4.50 -16.03 -10.80
C CYS A 54 -5.21 -16.62 -12.02
N SER A 55 -6.52 -16.91 -11.94
CA SER A 55 -7.29 -17.47 -13.07
C SER A 55 -7.57 -16.44 -14.18
N ILE A 56 -7.30 -15.16 -13.96
CA ILE A 56 -7.46 -14.12 -14.99
C ILE A 56 -6.69 -14.45 -16.29
N VAL A 57 -5.54 -15.07 -16.16
CA VAL A 57 -4.69 -15.42 -17.32
C VAL A 57 -5.35 -16.41 -18.27
N PHE A 58 -6.31 -17.22 -17.79
CA PHE A 58 -7.00 -18.21 -18.62
C PHE A 58 -8.20 -17.64 -19.37
N LEU A 59 -8.66 -16.43 -19.06
CA LEU A 59 -9.84 -15.82 -19.72
C LEU A 59 -9.70 -15.71 -21.25
N PRO A 60 -8.53 -15.33 -21.81
CA PRO A 60 -8.36 -15.28 -23.27
C PRO A 60 -8.46 -16.67 -23.95
N LEU A 61 -8.27 -17.76 -23.21
CA LEU A 61 -8.46 -19.12 -23.73
C LEU A 61 -9.93 -19.53 -23.79
N ILE A 62 -10.79 -18.89 -22.98
CA ILE A 62 -12.21 -19.22 -22.86
C ILE A 62 -13.04 -18.41 -23.85
N SER A 63 -12.68 -17.15 -24.08
CA SER A 63 -13.45 -16.24 -24.94
C SER A 63 -12.53 -15.34 -25.76
N GLY A 64 -12.87 -15.13 -27.03
CA GLY A 64 -12.23 -14.12 -27.89
C GLY A 64 -12.85 -12.72 -27.78
N ASN A 65 -13.94 -12.56 -26.99
CA ASN A 65 -14.64 -11.28 -26.86
C ASN A 65 -13.86 -10.35 -25.91
N HIS A 66 -13.27 -9.31 -26.45
CA HIS A 66 -12.43 -8.36 -25.74
C HIS A 66 -13.17 -7.62 -24.59
N ALA A 67 -14.43 -7.23 -24.82
CA ALA A 67 -15.24 -6.54 -23.82
C ALA A 67 -15.58 -7.48 -22.63
N PHE A 68 -15.89 -8.73 -22.92
CA PHE A 68 -16.12 -9.75 -21.90
C PHE A 68 -14.87 -9.99 -21.07
N ILE A 69 -13.68 -10.17 -21.70
CA ILE A 69 -12.42 -10.39 -20.99
C ILE A 69 -12.10 -9.21 -20.08
N LEU A 70 -12.23 -7.98 -20.58
CA LEU A 70 -11.92 -6.77 -19.83
C LEU A 70 -12.83 -6.63 -18.60
N SER A 71 -14.13 -6.88 -18.77
CA SER A 71 -15.11 -6.83 -17.68
C SER A 71 -14.85 -7.93 -16.63
N ALA A 72 -14.60 -9.15 -17.09
CA ALA A 72 -14.29 -10.28 -16.22
C ALA A 72 -12.98 -10.05 -15.41
N VAL A 73 -11.90 -9.60 -16.07
CA VAL A 73 -10.65 -9.23 -15.40
C VAL A 73 -10.90 -8.17 -14.34
N SER A 74 -11.65 -7.12 -14.66
CA SER A 74 -11.93 -6.03 -13.72
C SER A 74 -12.67 -6.53 -12.49
N ILE A 75 -13.72 -7.31 -12.68
CA ILE A 75 -14.52 -7.90 -11.59
C ILE A 75 -13.64 -8.83 -10.73
N MET A 76 -12.86 -9.70 -11.35
CA MET A 76 -12.05 -10.69 -10.64
C MET A 76 -10.91 -10.00 -9.84
N VAL A 77 -10.30 -8.95 -10.37
CA VAL A 77 -9.28 -8.16 -9.64
C VAL A 77 -9.92 -7.45 -8.45
N ILE A 78 -11.08 -6.81 -8.63
CA ILE A 78 -11.78 -6.10 -7.57
C ILE A 78 -12.18 -7.08 -6.46
N LEU A 79 -12.91 -8.13 -6.80
CA LEU A 79 -13.36 -9.13 -5.82
C LEU A 79 -12.18 -9.82 -5.13
N GLY A 80 -11.16 -10.21 -5.89
CA GLY A 80 -9.96 -10.82 -5.33
C GLY A 80 -9.26 -9.94 -4.31
N ASN A 81 -9.09 -8.64 -4.61
CA ASN A 81 -8.46 -7.70 -3.67
C ASN A 81 -9.34 -7.37 -2.47
N LEU A 82 -10.67 -7.30 -2.62
CA LEU A 82 -11.59 -7.15 -1.49
C LEU A 82 -11.48 -8.34 -0.53
N LEU A 83 -11.54 -9.56 -1.05
CA LEU A 83 -11.37 -10.78 -0.24
C LEU A 83 -9.99 -10.84 0.41
N TRP A 84 -8.95 -10.44 -0.32
CA TRP A 84 -7.58 -10.36 0.19
C TRP A 84 -7.45 -9.33 1.33
N GLY A 85 -8.11 -8.18 1.21
CA GLY A 85 -8.17 -7.16 2.26
C GLY A 85 -8.79 -7.70 3.55
N PHE A 86 -9.93 -8.41 3.45
CA PHE A 86 -10.54 -9.11 4.57
C PHE A 86 -9.60 -10.16 5.18
N TYR A 87 -9.01 -11.01 4.35
CA TYR A 87 -8.05 -12.02 4.80
C TYR A 87 -6.88 -11.40 5.56
N GLY A 88 -6.30 -10.30 5.04
CA GLY A 88 -5.12 -9.67 5.61
C GLY A 88 -5.28 -9.24 7.06
N ILE A 89 -6.43 -8.67 7.41
CA ILE A 89 -6.75 -8.24 8.78
C ILE A 89 -6.92 -9.46 9.69
N GLY A 90 -7.78 -10.40 9.28
CA GLY A 90 -8.05 -11.59 10.07
C GLY A 90 -6.84 -12.48 10.27
N SER A 91 -6.00 -12.66 9.24
CA SER A 91 -4.77 -13.44 9.32
C SER A 91 -3.75 -12.82 10.27
N THR A 92 -3.64 -11.48 10.29
CA THR A 92 -2.75 -10.78 11.23
C THR A 92 -3.18 -11.03 12.66
N VAL A 93 -4.47 -10.88 12.97
CA VAL A 93 -4.99 -11.14 14.32
C VAL A 93 -4.81 -12.61 14.71
N TRP A 94 -5.09 -13.55 13.77
CA TRP A 94 -4.90 -14.97 14.01
C TRP A 94 -3.45 -15.31 14.32
N MET A 95 -2.51 -14.87 13.48
CA MET A 95 -1.07 -15.11 13.69
C MET A 95 -0.56 -14.50 15.01
N MET A 96 -1.06 -13.32 15.39
CA MET A 96 -0.70 -12.69 16.67
C MET A 96 -1.26 -13.44 17.88
N SER A 97 -2.33 -14.21 17.73
CA SER A 97 -2.87 -15.05 18.81
C SER A 97 -2.06 -16.34 19.06
N LEU A 98 -1.23 -16.75 18.08
CA LEU A 98 -0.35 -17.92 18.19
C LEU A 98 0.96 -17.61 18.92
N VAL A 99 1.29 -16.33 19.10
CA VAL A 99 2.57 -15.89 19.66
C VAL A 99 2.36 -15.27 21.03
N THR A 100 3.20 -15.62 21.99
CA THR A 100 3.17 -15.02 23.34
C THR A 100 3.45 -13.52 23.27
N LYS A 101 2.98 -12.76 24.29
CA LYS A 101 3.12 -11.29 24.28
C LYS A 101 4.58 -10.85 24.18
N GLU A 102 5.47 -11.59 24.82
CA GLU A 102 6.91 -11.31 24.90
C GLU A 102 7.59 -11.51 23.55
N ALA A 103 7.21 -12.53 22.78
CA ALA A 103 7.79 -12.87 21.49
C ALA A 103 7.17 -12.11 20.29
N ARG A 104 6.08 -11.34 20.50
CA ARG A 104 5.35 -10.68 19.40
C ARG A 104 6.21 -9.73 18.59
N ASN A 105 7.00 -8.90 19.25
CA ASN A 105 7.84 -7.92 18.55
C ASN A 105 8.90 -8.60 17.68
N GLU A 106 9.53 -9.64 18.19
CA GLU A 106 10.50 -10.44 17.46
C GLU A 106 9.85 -11.13 16.27
N TYR A 107 8.71 -11.77 16.46
CA TYR A 107 7.93 -12.40 15.39
C TYR A 107 7.53 -11.40 14.29
N ILE A 108 7.02 -10.22 14.65
CA ILE A 108 6.64 -9.18 13.68
C ILE A 108 7.86 -8.76 12.85
N ASN A 109 9.01 -8.56 13.49
CA ASN A 109 10.23 -8.14 12.81
C ASN A 109 10.72 -9.21 11.83
N ILE A 110 10.82 -10.47 12.28
CA ILE A 110 11.25 -11.60 11.44
C ILE A 110 10.27 -11.80 10.29
N ARG A 111 8.97 -11.83 10.56
CA ARG A 111 7.92 -11.95 9.53
C ARG A 111 8.03 -10.84 8.49
N THR A 112 8.19 -9.60 8.93
CA THR A 112 8.30 -8.46 8.02
C THR A 112 9.55 -8.54 7.15
N LEU A 113 10.68 -8.97 7.72
CA LEU A 113 11.92 -9.17 6.98
C LEU A 113 11.76 -10.24 5.88
N PHE A 114 11.21 -11.42 6.24
CA PHE A 114 10.98 -12.49 5.26
C PHE A 114 9.98 -12.09 4.18
N LEU A 115 8.89 -11.40 4.53
CA LEU A 115 7.93 -10.88 3.56
C LEU A 115 8.59 -9.93 2.54
N ARG A 116 9.45 -9.03 3.01
CA ARG A 116 10.16 -8.07 2.14
C ARG A 116 11.18 -8.76 1.24
N ILE A 117 11.98 -9.67 1.79
CA ILE A 117 12.95 -10.45 1.01
C ILE A 117 12.22 -11.27 -0.07
N SER A 118 11.18 -12.02 0.31
CA SER A 118 10.40 -12.85 -0.61
C SER A 118 9.73 -11.99 -1.70
N PHE A 119 9.11 -10.86 -1.32
CA PHE A 119 8.48 -9.95 -2.27
C PHE A 119 9.49 -9.40 -3.28
N THR A 120 10.65 -8.93 -2.81
CA THR A 120 11.71 -8.35 -3.64
C THR A 120 12.27 -9.39 -4.61
N LEU A 121 12.60 -10.59 -4.09
CA LEU A 121 13.14 -11.68 -4.90
C LEU A 121 12.13 -12.15 -5.97
N THR A 122 10.89 -12.39 -5.55
CA THR A 122 9.83 -12.81 -6.47
C THR A 122 9.55 -11.76 -7.55
N SER A 123 9.46 -10.49 -7.17
CA SER A 123 9.25 -9.39 -8.11
C SER A 123 10.37 -9.31 -9.15
N PHE A 124 11.61 -9.47 -8.72
CA PHE A 124 12.78 -9.47 -9.61
C PHE A 124 12.76 -10.66 -10.58
N LEU A 125 12.51 -11.87 -10.07
CA LEU A 125 12.43 -13.09 -10.90
C LEU A 125 11.28 -12.99 -11.91
N MET A 126 10.12 -12.49 -11.50
CA MET A 126 8.99 -12.28 -12.40
C MET A 126 9.31 -11.28 -13.51
N GLY A 127 10.05 -10.22 -13.21
CA GLY A 127 10.51 -9.25 -14.21
C GLY A 127 11.39 -9.90 -15.27
N ILE A 128 12.39 -10.70 -14.84
CA ILE A 128 13.26 -11.44 -15.76
C ILE A 128 12.46 -12.43 -16.61
N VAL A 129 11.55 -13.19 -16.02
CA VAL A 129 10.72 -14.16 -16.76
C VAL A 129 9.91 -13.46 -17.84
N LEU A 130 9.27 -12.32 -17.53
CA LEU A 130 8.49 -11.58 -18.54
C LEU A 130 9.34 -11.06 -19.69
N ASP A 131 10.54 -10.59 -19.42
CA ASP A 131 11.45 -10.08 -20.44
C ASP A 131 12.02 -11.23 -21.31
N LEU A 132 12.36 -12.38 -20.70
CA LEU A 132 12.79 -13.60 -21.42
C LEU A 132 11.72 -14.11 -22.40
N PHE A 133 10.45 -14.00 -22.03
CA PHE A 133 9.33 -14.35 -22.91
C PHE A 133 8.88 -13.18 -23.79
N ASN A 134 9.71 -12.13 -23.96
CA ASN A 134 9.40 -10.96 -24.79
C ASN A 134 8.05 -10.31 -24.45
N LYS A 135 7.69 -10.29 -23.17
CA LYS A 135 6.43 -9.71 -22.67
C LYS A 135 5.19 -10.34 -23.30
N SER A 136 5.30 -11.58 -23.80
CA SER A 136 4.24 -12.32 -24.48
C SER A 136 3.21 -12.87 -23.49
N TYR A 137 2.07 -13.28 -24.03
CA TYR A 137 1.01 -13.97 -23.27
C TYR A 137 1.53 -15.22 -22.55
N THR A 138 2.44 -15.97 -23.17
CA THR A 138 3.06 -17.17 -22.58
C THR A 138 3.82 -16.84 -21.29
N GLY A 139 4.56 -15.71 -21.24
CA GLY A 139 5.24 -15.26 -20.04
C GLY A 139 4.26 -15.00 -18.88
N PHE A 140 3.14 -14.33 -19.14
CA PHE A 140 2.09 -14.14 -18.15
C PHE A 140 1.48 -15.47 -17.70
N LEU A 141 1.22 -16.39 -18.62
CA LEU A 141 0.66 -17.73 -18.31
C LEU A 141 1.58 -18.49 -17.35
N VAL A 142 2.89 -18.50 -17.60
CA VAL A 142 3.88 -19.14 -16.72
C VAL A 142 3.84 -18.53 -15.31
N ILE A 143 3.86 -17.20 -15.20
CA ILE A 143 3.87 -16.52 -13.90
C ILE A 143 2.58 -16.79 -13.11
N PHE A 144 1.42 -16.62 -13.73
CA PHE A 144 0.14 -16.82 -13.05
C PHE A 144 -0.11 -18.28 -12.66
N THR A 145 0.30 -19.24 -13.51
CA THR A 145 0.23 -20.67 -13.18
C THR A 145 1.17 -21.03 -12.02
N THR A 146 2.38 -20.51 -12.01
CA THR A 146 3.31 -20.68 -10.88
C THR A 146 2.73 -20.08 -9.60
N SER A 147 2.11 -18.90 -9.69
CA SER A 147 1.43 -18.27 -8.54
C SER A 147 0.26 -19.10 -8.02
N LEU A 148 -0.48 -19.81 -8.88
CA LEU A 148 -1.52 -20.76 -8.48
C LEU A 148 -0.95 -21.92 -7.67
N VAL A 149 0.16 -22.52 -8.12
CA VAL A 149 0.83 -23.61 -7.40
C VAL A 149 1.26 -23.16 -6.01
N PHE A 150 1.91 -21.99 -5.90
CA PHE A 150 2.27 -21.42 -4.60
C PHE A 150 1.06 -21.12 -3.73
N SER A 151 -0.06 -20.69 -4.31
CA SER A 151 -1.31 -20.42 -3.57
C SER A 151 -1.89 -21.71 -2.96
N ILE A 152 -1.86 -22.81 -3.68
CA ILE A 152 -2.32 -24.13 -3.18
C ILE A 152 -1.38 -24.60 -2.07
N THR A 153 -0.07 -24.46 -2.25
CA THR A 153 0.94 -24.81 -1.24
C THR A 153 0.75 -24.01 0.05
N ASP A 154 0.51 -22.70 -0.06
CA ASP A 154 0.22 -21.83 1.07
C ASP A 154 -1.04 -22.28 1.83
N ALA A 155 -2.11 -22.64 1.10
CA ALA A 155 -3.35 -23.14 1.72
C ALA A 155 -3.11 -24.44 2.49
N ILE A 156 -2.29 -25.36 1.94
CA ILE A 156 -1.93 -26.61 2.61
C ILE A 156 -1.12 -26.33 3.89
N ILE A 157 -0.16 -25.44 3.84
CA ILE A 157 0.64 -25.05 5.01
C ILE A 157 -0.24 -24.42 6.08
N LEU A 158 -1.10 -23.44 5.70
CA LEU A 158 -2.01 -22.78 6.63
C LEU A 158 -3.02 -23.76 7.27
N SER A 159 -3.43 -24.80 6.53
CA SER A 159 -4.32 -25.84 7.06
C SER A 159 -3.71 -26.63 8.20
N LYS A 160 -2.38 -26.72 8.31
CA LYS A 160 -1.65 -27.43 9.36
C LYS A 160 -1.39 -26.57 10.61
N VAL A 161 -1.56 -25.24 10.52
CA VAL A 161 -1.35 -24.33 11.66
C VAL A 161 -2.45 -24.55 12.69
N GLU A 162 -2.09 -24.59 13.96
CA GLU A 162 -3.06 -24.72 15.06
C GLU A 162 -3.97 -23.49 15.14
N GLU A 163 -5.18 -23.69 15.65
CA GLU A 163 -6.15 -22.63 15.86
C GLU A 163 -6.46 -22.48 17.34
N PRO A 164 -5.93 -21.46 18.02
CA PRO A 164 -6.32 -21.16 19.38
C PRO A 164 -7.78 -20.66 19.43
N GLU A 165 -8.50 -21.05 20.45
CA GLU A 165 -9.86 -20.54 20.65
C GLU A 165 -9.86 -19.03 20.87
N ASN A 166 -10.67 -18.34 20.08
CA ASN A 166 -10.85 -16.92 20.26
C ASN A 166 -11.69 -16.64 21.51
N LYS A 167 -11.14 -15.87 22.44
CA LYS A 167 -11.93 -15.34 23.55
C LYS A 167 -12.90 -14.31 22.95
N ILE A 168 -14.15 -14.73 22.77
CA ILE A 168 -15.20 -13.80 22.35
C ILE A 168 -15.30 -12.75 23.43
N ALA A 169 -15.13 -11.49 23.05
CA ALA A 169 -15.37 -10.38 23.97
C ALA A 169 -16.87 -10.38 24.32
N VAL A 170 -17.20 -10.95 25.49
CA VAL A 170 -18.54 -10.91 26.02
C VAL A 170 -18.84 -9.46 26.36
N GLY A 171 -19.69 -8.81 25.55
CA GLY A 171 -20.20 -7.47 25.84
C GLY A 171 -19.66 -6.31 25.02
N GLY A 172 -18.90 -6.55 23.96
CA GLY A 172 -18.58 -5.49 22.99
C GLY A 172 -19.82 -5.04 22.22
N THR A 173 -20.74 -4.33 22.85
CA THR A 173 -21.82 -3.64 22.14
C THR A 173 -21.18 -2.50 21.35
N PHE A 174 -21.13 -2.68 20.04
CA PHE A 174 -20.78 -1.57 19.15
C PHE A 174 -21.78 -0.44 19.39
N SER A 175 -21.27 0.61 20.01
CA SER A 175 -22.02 1.86 20.16
C SER A 175 -21.70 2.75 18.96
N LEU A 176 -22.72 3.23 18.27
CA LEU A 176 -22.56 4.22 17.21
C LEU A 176 -21.85 5.49 17.71
N SER A 177 -22.07 5.85 18.97
CA SER A 177 -21.35 6.95 19.63
C SER A 177 -19.85 6.69 19.79
N GLY A 178 -19.47 5.45 20.17
CA GLY A 178 -18.07 5.03 20.24
C GLY A 178 -17.39 4.98 18.86
N ALA A 179 -18.14 4.63 17.82
CA ALA A 179 -17.63 4.66 16.44
C ALA A 179 -17.36 6.08 15.93
N ALA A 180 -18.11 7.07 16.38
CA ALA A 180 -17.94 8.47 15.98
C ALA A 180 -16.85 9.20 16.79
N GLU A 181 -16.42 8.66 17.92
CA GLU A 181 -15.42 9.27 18.82
C GLU A 181 -14.14 9.75 18.10
N PRO A 182 -13.53 8.99 17.16
CA PRO A 182 -12.34 9.44 16.43
C PRO A 182 -12.54 10.74 15.66
N LEU A 183 -13.74 11.00 15.16
CA LEU A 183 -14.09 12.23 14.44
C LEU A 183 -14.31 13.42 15.39
N CYS A 184 -14.72 13.14 16.63
CA CYS A 184 -14.90 14.15 17.66
C CYS A 184 -13.56 14.58 18.29
N ASN A 185 -12.56 13.69 18.31
CA ASN A 185 -11.23 14.01 18.79
C ASN A 185 -10.50 14.96 17.85
N ALA A 186 -10.33 16.21 18.22
CA ALA A 186 -9.76 17.25 17.35
C ALA A 186 -8.33 16.94 16.88
N LYS A 187 -7.49 16.31 17.73
CA LYS A 187 -6.11 15.94 17.37
C LYS A 187 -6.12 14.81 16.36
N TYR A 188 -6.91 13.77 16.61
CA TYR A 188 -7.01 12.63 15.71
C TYR A 188 -7.68 13.01 14.39
N ARG A 189 -8.71 13.82 14.41
CA ARG A 189 -9.36 14.37 13.21
C ARG A 189 -8.38 15.13 12.32
N SER A 190 -7.52 15.99 12.92
CA SER A 190 -6.47 16.69 12.16
C SER A 190 -5.49 15.73 11.50
N PHE A 191 -5.11 14.67 12.21
CA PHE A 191 -4.27 13.59 11.66
C PHE A 191 -4.98 12.84 10.53
N LEU A 192 -6.26 12.52 10.67
CA LEU A 192 -7.06 11.87 9.62
C LEU A 192 -7.14 12.72 8.35
N ILE A 193 -7.37 14.04 8.49
CA ILE A 193 -7.40 14.98 7.36
C ILE A 193 -6.03 15.01 6.66
N PHE A 194 -4.95 15.10 7.44
CA PHE A 194 -3.60 15.03 6.88
C PHE A 194 -3.37 13.75 6.09
N THR A 195 -3.64 12.59 6.68
CA THR A 195 -3.40 11.30 6.04
C THR A 195 -4.24 11.13 4.78
N PHE A 196 -5.50 11.58 4.80
CA PHE A 196 -6.37 11.55 3.62
C PHE A 196 -5.76 12.33 2.45
N PHE A 197 -5.44 13.61 2.64
CA PHE A 197 -4.89 14.44 1.56
C PHE A 197 -3.46 14.03 1.16
N TYR A 198 -2.65 13.59 2.11
CA TYR A 198 -1.31 13.09 1.84
C TYR A 198 -1.34 11.86 0.93
N TYR A 199 -2.11 10.83 1.30
CA TYR A 199 -2.23 9.63 0.47
C TYR A 199 -2.98 9.88 -0.84
N LEU A 200 -3.97 10.77 -0.84
CA LEU A 200 -4.66 11.19 -2.07
C LEU A 200 -3.66 11.77 -3.07
N SER A 201 -2.82 12.70 -2.64
CA SER A 201 -1.85 13.36 -3.51
C SER A 201 -0.75 12.42 -4.00
N LEU A 202 -0.25 11.52 -3.15
CA LEU A 202 0.74 10.52 -3.57
C LEU A 202 0.14 9.50 -4.55
N THR A 203 -1.05 8.99 -4.24
CA THR A 203 -1.67 7.92 -5.03
C THR A 203 -2.17 8.43 -6.37
N MET A 204 -2.48 9.72 -6.49
CA MET A 204 -2.98 10.33 -7.72
C MET A 204 -2.04 10.11 -8.93
N SER A 205 -0.74 10.25 -8.74
CA SER A 205 0.25 9.97 -9.78
C SER A 205 0.77 8.53 -9.73
N SER A 206 1.01 7.96 -8.53
CA SER A 206 1.54 6.60 -8.41
C SER A 206 0.63 5.52 -8.99
N SER A 207 -0.69 5.78 -9.09
CA SER A 207 -1.65 4.91 -9.79
C SER A 207 -1.29 4.63 -11.23
N TYR A 208 -0.62 5.58 -11.87
CA TYR A 208 -0.26 5.54 -13.28
C TYR A 208 1.20 5.22 -13.53
N THR A 209 2.01 4.99 -12.48
CA THR A 209 3.45 4.75 -12.61
C THR A 209 3.76 3.58 -13.54
N SER A 210 3.13 2.42 -13.34
CA SER A 210 3.36 1.25 -14.19
C SER A 210 2.98 1.51 -15.65
N LEU A 211 1.86 2.21 -15.87
CA LEU A 211 1.42 2.61 -17.22
C LEU A 211 2.46 3.53 -17.86
N TYR A 212 2.92 4.54 -17.12
CA TYR A 212 3.89 5.51 -17.59
C TYR A 212 5.22 4.85 -17.97
N LEU A 213 5.77 4.01 -17.11
CA LEU A 213 7.05 3.35 -17.32
C LEU A 213 7.01 2.34 -18.48
N ILE A 214 5.95 1.55 -18.58
CA ILE A 214 5.86 0.45 -19.55
C ILE A 214 5.42 0.96 -20.94
N LYS A 215 4.36 1.78 -20.99
CA LYS A 215 3.73 2.18 -22.26
C LYS A 215 4.40 3.39 -22.90
N TYR A 216 4.82 4.38 -22.09
CA TYR A 216 5.34 5.65 -22.58
C TYR A 216 6.87 5.70 -22.54
N VAL A 217 7.50 5.37 -21.41
CA VAL A 217 8.97 5.36 -21.31
C VAL A 217 9.57 4.07 -21.90
N LYS A 218 8.73 3.03 -22.10
CA LYS A 218 9.07 1.73 -22.74
C LYS A 218 10.17 0.96 -22.02
N LEU A 219 10.19 1.02 -20.69
CA LEU A 219 11.16 0.30 -19.88
C LEU A 219 10.85 -1.20 -19.81
N ASP A 220 11.90 -1.98 -19.65
CA ASP A 220 11.79 -3.40 -19.40
C ASP A 220 11.33 -3.71 -17.97
N TYR A 221 10.61 -4.83 -17.81
CA TYR A 221 10.13 -5.25 -16.51
C TYR A 221 11.28 -5.56 -15.54
N SER A 222 12.38 -6.11 -16.03
CA SER A 222 13.59 -6.33 -15.25
C SER A 222 14.17 -5.02 -14.71
N PHE A 223 14.23 -3.97 -15.52
CA PHE A 223 14.69 -2.65 -15.07
C PHE A 223 13.77 -2.05 -14.00
N ILE A 224 12.46 -2.13 -14.20
CA ILE A 224 11.47 -1.70 -13.20
C ILE A 224 11.62 -2.52 -11.89
N SER A 225 11.90 -3.80 -12.00
CA SER A 225 12.15 -4.66 -10.85
C SER A 225 13.44 -4.27 -10.10
N VAL A 226 14.50 -3.89 -10.80
CA VAL A 226 15.73 -3.35 -10.19
C VAL A 226 15.44 -2.08 -9.42
N VAL A 227 14.65 -1.16 -9.98
CA VAL A 227 14.19 0.07 -9.30
C VAL A 227 13.48 -0.25 -7.98
N ASN A 228 12.58 -1.24 -7.99
CA ASN A 228 11.88 -1.71 -6.78
C ASN A 228 12.83 -2.35 -5.77
N VAL A 229 13.84 -3.12 -6.23
CA VAL A 229 14.89 -3.70 -5.35
C VAL A 229 15.65 -2.58 -4.64
N ILE A 230 16.09 -1.56 -5.38
CA ILE A 230 16.82 -0.41 -4.81
C ILE A 230 15.96 0.26 -3.72
N ALA A 231 14.67 0.52 -3.98
CA ALA A 231 13.77 1.13 -3.01
C ALA A 231 13.65 0.29 -1.73
N ASN A 232 13.45 -1.03 -1.86
CA ASN A 232 13.26 -1.92 -0.72
C ASN A 232 14.57 -2.08 0.10
N VAL A 233 15.72 -2.26 -0.55
CA VAL A 233 17.02 -2.37 0.11
C VAL A 233 17.35 -1.08 0.86
N THR A 234 17.16 0.06 0.21
CA THR A 234 17.40 1.39 0.83
C THR A 234 16.47 1.60 2.02
N MET A 235 15.19 1.23 1.91
CA MET A 235 14.23 1.36 3.01
C MET A 235 14.65 0.54 4.22
N VAL A 236 15.03 -0.72 4.03
CA VAL A 236 15.49 -1.60 5.13
C VAL A 236 16.77 -1.05 5.77
N ALA A 237 17.74 -0.64 4.96
CA ALA A 237 19.00 -0.06 5.46
C ALA A 237 18.76 1.21 6.29
N CYS A 238 17.88 2.10 5.82
CA CYS A 238 17.60 3.38 6.46
C CYS A 238 16.71 3.26 7.71
N THR A 239 15.95 2.18 7.88
CA THR A 239 15.08 1.98 9.05
C THR A 239 15.83 2.12 10.37
N ARG A 240 17.03 1.51 10.49
CA ARG A 240 17.87 1.61 11.69
C ARG A 240 18.41 3.03 11.92
N LEU A 241 18.72 3.74 10.84
CA LEU A 241 19.19 5.14 10.93
C LEU A 241 18.08 6.04 11.45
N TRP A 242 16.87 5.89 10.93
CA TRP A 242 15.70 6.64 11.39
C TRP A 242 15.34 6.38 12.85
N SER A 243 15.45 5.15 13.34
CA SER A 243 15.24 4.84 14.76
C SER A 243 16.29 5.54 15.67
N ARG A 244 17.53 5.75 15.19
CA ARG A 244 18.53 6.54 15.92
C ARG A 244 18.20 8.04 15.90
N VAL A 245 17.71 8.56 14.76
CA VAL A 245 17.30 9.95 14.63
C VAL A 245 16.09 10.24 15.52
N GLU A 246 15.13 9.32 15.58
CA GLU A 246 13.93 9.41 16.42
C GLU A 246 14.29 9.57 17.91
N ARG A 247 15.21 8.74 18.41
CA ARG A 247 15.70 8.86 19.81
C ARG A 247 16.38 10.20 20.10
N LYS A 248 17.03 10.82 19.11
CA LYS A 248 17.75 12.09 19.29
C LYS A 248 16.89 13.33 19.07
N LYS A 249 16.02 13.31 18.06
CA LYS A 249 15.26 14.49 17.58
C LYS A 249 13.75 14.36 17.76
N GLY A 250 13.28 13.20 18.23
CA GLY A 250 11.87 12.92 18.46
C GLY A 250 11.11 12.47 17.21
N LEU A 251 9.95 11.85 17.47
CA LEU A 251 9.07 11.24 16.48
C LEU A 251 8.56 12.25 15.45
N TRP A 252 8.19 13.46 15.90
CA TRP A 252 7.64 14.52 15.06
C TRP A 252 8.63 14.99 13.98
N PHE A 253 9.90 15.11 14.35
CA PHE A 253 10.97 15.45 13.41
C PHE A 253 11.11 14.37 12.33
N VAL A 254 11.13 13.09 12.74
CA VAL A 254 11.24 11.97 11.79
C VAL A 254 10.06 11.95 10.84
N LEU A 255 8.83 12.08 11.33
CA LEU A 255 7.62 12.08 10.51
C LEU A 255 7.66 13.19 9.45
N ARG A 256 8.05 14.41 9.86
CA ARG A 256 8.15 15.56 8.96
C ARG A 256 9.20 15.35 7.87
N VAL A 257 10.42 15.03 8.27
CA VAL A 257 11.55 14.95 7.31
C VAL A 257 11.36 13.75 6.39
N SER A 258 10.95 12.61 6.91
CA SER A 258 10.74 11.42 6.09
C SER A 258 9.59 11.61 5.10
N ALA A 259 8.49 12.29 5.49
CA ALA A 259 7.40 12.63 4.57
C ALA A 259 7.88 13.50 3.40
N ILE A 260 8.72 14.52 3.68
CA ILE A 260 9.32 15.36 2.63
C ILE A 260 10.18 14.52 1.69
N VAL A 261 11.03 13.63 2.25
CA VAL A 261 11.94 12.80 1.45
C VAL A 261 11.15 11.85 0.53
N VAL A 262 10.03 11.25 1.00
CA VAL A 262 9.16 10.43 0.13
C VAL A 262 8.68 11.22 -1.08
N VAL A 263 8.28 12.47 -0.87
CA VAL A 263 7.67 13.28 -1.94
C VAL A 263 8.68 13.69 -3.01
N LEU A 264 9.99 13.74 -2.71
CA LEU A 264 11.05 14.05 -3.68
C LEU A 264 11.11 13.03 -4.84
N GLU A 265 10.67 11.80 -4.63
CA GLU A 265 10.54 10.80 -5.70
C GLU A 265 9.66 11.33 -6.84
N PHE A 266 8.53 11.96 -6.51
CA PHE A 266 7.60 12.50 -7.53
C PHE A 266 8.20 13.65 -8.32
N PHE A 267 9.05 14.46 -7.71
CA PHE A 267 9.80 15.49 -8.40
C PHE A 267 10.73 14.90 -9.46
N ILE A 268 11.40 13.78 -9.15
CA ILE A 268 12.26 13.09 -10.13
C ILE A 268 11.43 12.52 -11.28
N TYR A 269 10.28 11.89 -10.99
CA TYR A 269 9.39 11.37 -12.05
C TYR A 269 8.88 12.46 -13.00
N SER A 270 8.80 13.72 -12.57
CA SER A 270 8.36 14.83 -13.43
C SER A 270 9.35 15.17 -14.55
N PHE A 271 10.59 14.70 -14.48
CA PHE A 271 11.63 14.87 -15.51
C PHE A 271 11.94 13.60 -16.29
N LEU A 272 11.17 12.53 -16.08
CA LEU A 272 11.42 11.25 -16.70
C LEU A 272 10.96 11.25 -18.17
N THR A 273 11.84 10.80 -19.04
CA THR A 273 11.59 10.61 -20.50
C THR A 273 12.31 9.34 -20.96
N GLU A 274 12.10 8.91 -22.21
CA GLU A 274 12.89 7.81 -22.80
C GLU A 274 14.41 8.10 -22.78
N ARG A 275 14.81 9.38 -22.88
CA ARG A 275 16.24 9.78 -22.87
C ARG A 275 16.85 9.90 -21.48
N THR A 276 16.01 10.24 -20.51
CA THR A 276 16.46 10.49 -19.11
C THR A 276 16.13 9.33 -18.18
N TYR A 277 15.78 8.15 -18.69
CA TYR A 277 15.30 7.02 -17.90
C TYR A 277 16.27 6.59 -16.76
N LEU A 278 17.58 6.85 -16.92
CA LEU A 278 18.58 6.55 -15.89
C LEU A 278 18.38 7.36 -14.60
N ILE A 279 17.72 8.53 -14.66
CA ILE A 279 17.41 9.29 -13.43
C ILE A 279 16.44 8.50 -12.52
N LEU A 280 15.72 7.53 -13.09
CA LEU A 280 14.84 6.66 -12.33
C LEU A 280 15.59 5.78 -11.30
N LEU A 281 16.90 5.60 -11.43
CA LEU A 281 17.70 4.90 -10.42
C LEU A 281 17.85 5.70 -9.11
N PHE A 282 17.70 7.03 -9.15
CA PHE A 282 17.76 7.89 -7.97
C PHE A 282 16.40 7.99 -7.24
N ALA A 283 15.29 7.96 -7.96
CA ALA A 283 13.96 8.06 -7.39
C ALA A 283 13.70 7.03 -6.26
N PRO A 284 13.99 5.73 -6.43
CA PRO A 284 13.78 4.72 -5.41
C PRO A 284 14.67 4.89 -4.17
N ILE A 285 15.80 5.61 -4.28
CA ILE A 285 16.63 5.94 -3.12
C ILE A 285 15.87 6.89 -2.21
N PHE A 286 15.27 7.96 -2.75
CA PHE A 286 14.44 8.89 -1.98
C PHE A 286 13.22 8.20 -1.42
N ALA A 287 12.52 7.39 -2.23
CA ALA A 287 11.41 6.57 -1.79
C ALA A 287 11.81 5.64 -0.63
N GLY A 288 12.92 4.92 -0.76
CA GLY A 288 13.42 4.00 0.25
C GLY A 288 13.82 4.71 1.54
N VAL A 289 14.63 5.76 1.45
CA VAL A 289 15.04 6.57 2.61
C VAL A 289 13.82 7.14 3.33
N GLY A 290 12.92 7.77 2.59
CA GLY A 290 11.72 8.38 3.15
C GLY A 290 10.78 7.34 3.78
N ASN A 291 10.42 6.28 3.07
CA ASN A 291 9.52 5.24 3.59
C ASN A 291 10.11 4.48 4.79
N GLY A 292 11.44 4.35 4.88
CA GLY A 292 12.12 3.77 6.04
C GLY A 292 11.83 4.51 7.36
N GLY A 293 11.71 5.84 7.29
CA GLY A 293 11.35 6.67 8.45
C GLY A 293 9.83 6.87 8.58
N PHE A 294 9.16 7.16 7.47
CA PHE A 294 7.74 7.52 7.47
C PHE A 294 6.85 6.40 8.01
N ASN A 295 7.06 5.15 7.57
CA ASN A 295 6.24 4.01 8.00
C ASN A 295 6.31 3.76 9.51
N ILE A 296 7.48 3.95 10.12
CA ILE A 296 7.64 3.82 11.58
C ILE A 296 6.98 5.01 12.26
N ALA A 297 7.33 6.21 11.83
CA ALA A 297 6.89 7.43 12.47
C ALA A 297 5.36 7.64 12.39
N ILE A 298 4.73 7.36 11.24
CA ILE A 298 3.28 7.48 11.08
C ILE A 298 2.52 6.49 11.96
N LEU A 299 3.05 5.27 12.12
CA LEU A 299 2.47 4.25 12.97
C LEU A 299 2.55 4.67 14.45
N SER A 300 3.75 5.01 14.93
CA SER A 300 3.97 5.44 16.31
C SER A 300 3.15 6.69 16.64
N TYR A 301 3.16 7.69 15.78
CA TYR A 301 2.38 8.92 15.96
C TYR A 301 0.87 8.66 16.01
N ARG A 302 0.38 7.75 15.18
CA ARG A 302 -1.02 7.35 15.19
C ARG A 302 -1.42 6.71 16.52
N TYR A 303 -0.57 5.81 17.04
CA TYR A 303 -0.82 5.16 18.34
C TYR A 303 -0.75 6.14 19.52
N ASP A 304 0.13 7.11 19.48
CA ASP A 304 0.23 8.18 20.50
C ASP A 304 -1.03 9.06 20.56
N LEU A 305 -1.74 9.17 19.44
CA LEU A 305 -2.98 9.95 19.35
C LEU A 305 -4.22 9.18 19.80
N MET A 306 -4.13 7.84 19.89
CA MET A 306 -5.26 6.98 20.24
C MET A 306 -5.37 6.78 21.75
N PRO A 307 -6.58 6.92 22.34
CA PRO A 307 -6.80 6.49 23.71
C PRO A 307 -6.63 4.96 23.82
N GLU A 308 -6.31 4.47 25.01
CA GLU A 308 -6.18 3.02 25.24
C GLU A 308 -7.50 2.28 25.03
N SER A 309 -8.60 2.91 25.36
CA SER A 309 -9.94 2.45 25.05
C SER A 309 -10.30 2.74 23.59
N ASN A 310 -11.05 1.84 22.95
CA ASN A 310 -11.64 2.04 21.62
C ASN A 310 -10.65 2.18 20.43
N ARG A 311 -9.41 1.70 20.57
CA ARG A 311 -8.39 1.73 19.50
C ARG A 311 -8.88 1.18 18.17
N THR A 312 -9.74 0.16 18.21
CA THR A 312 -10.30 -0.47 16.99
C THR A 312 -11.10 0.52 16.13
N ALA A 313 -11.88 1.42 16.75
CA ALA A 313 -12.61 2.45 16.01
C ALA A 313 -11.67 3.48 15.38
N TYR A 314 -10.62 3.86 16.09
CA TYR A 314 -9.59 4.78 15.57
C TYR A 314 -8.85 4.16 14.38
N GLU A 315 -8.41 2.92 14.47
CA GLU A 315 -7.80 2.18 13.34
C GLU A 315 -8.77 2.01 12.17
N GLY A 316 -10.03 1.72 12.46
CA GLY A 316 -11.08 1.62 11.43
C GLY A 316 -11.24 2.90 10.61
N TRP A 317 -11.30 4.07 11.25
CA TRP A 317 -11.37 5.35 10.55
C TRP A 317 -10.11 5.67 9.75
N TYR A 318 -8.93 5.37 10.29
CA TYR A 318 -7.69 5.51 9.54
C TYR A 318 -7.71 4.66 8.27
N GLY A 319 -8.05 3.37 8.40
CA GLY A 319 -8.13 2.45 7.25
C GLY A 319 -9.18 2.89 6.21
N ALA A 320 -10.35 3.36 6.66
CA ALA A 320 -11.40 3.84 5.77
C ALA A 320 -10.99 5.09 4.99
N LEU A 321 -10.40 6.08 5.64
CA LEU A 321 -9.97 7.30 4.97
C LEU A 321 -8.75 7.06 4.07
N TYR A 322 -7.82 6.19 4.46
CA TYR A 322 -6.75 5.73 3.59
C TYR A 322 -7.32 5.04 2.34
N GLY A 323 -8.24 4.10 2.51
CA GLY A 323 -8.87 3.40 1.39
C GLY A 323 -9.68 4.35 0.50
N LEU A 324 -10.42 5.30 1.09
CA LEU A 324 -11.18 6.30 0.33
C LEU A 324 -10.25 7.21 -0.48
N SER A 325 -9.14 7.67 0.10
CA SER A 325 -8.16 8.50 -0.60
C SER A 325 -7.55 7.76 -1.80
N THR A 326 -7.20 6.48 -1.62
CA THR A 326 -6.62 5.65 -2.69
C THR A 326 -7.64 5.24 -3.75
N LEU A 327 -8.93 5.18 -3.43
CA LEU A 327 -10.02 4.96 -4.39
C LEU A 327 -10.27 6.21 -5.25
N MET A 328 -10.29 7.41 -4.63
CA MET A 328 -10.55 8.66 -5.33
C MET A 328 -9.36 9.13 -6.19
N ALA A 329 -8.16 8.79 -5.78
CA ALA A 329 -6.94 9.30 -6.40
C ALA A 329 -6.80 8.98 -7.90
N PRO A 330 -7.07 7.77 -8.42
CA PRO A 330 -7.03 7.49 -9.85
C PRO A 330 -8.04 8.32 -10.65
N ALA A 331 -9.24 8.56 -10.09
CA ALA A 331 -10.26 9.37 -10.76
C ALA A 331 -9.79 10.82 -10.90
N LEU A 332 -9.24 11.40 -9.83
CA LEU A 332 -8.67 12.75 -9.86
C LEU A 332 -7.47 12.84 -10.79
N GLY A 333 -6.57 11.86 -10.77
CA GLY A 333 -5.43 11.80 -11.68
C GLY A 333 -5.87 11.72 -13.15
N SER A 334 -6.87 10.90 -13.47
CA SER A 334 -7.45 10.82 -14.81
C SER A 334 -8.09 12.14 -15.26
N LEU A 335 -8.83 12.79 -14.36
CA LEU A 335 -9.45 14.09 -14.64
C LEU A 335 -8.38 15.14 -14.94
N LEU A 336 -7.35 15.22 -14.10
CA LEU A 336 -6.25 16.16 -14.30
C LEU A 336 -5.53 15.90 -15.64
N MET A 337 -5.23 14.65 -15.99
CA MET A 337 -4.60 14.31 -17.26
C MET A 337 -5.43 14.74 -18.48
N ARG A 338 -6.75 14.83 -18.37
CA ARG A 338 -7.61 15.35 -19.47
C ARG A 338 -7.51 16.85 -19.62
N ILE A 339 -7.29 17.60 -18.54
CA ILE A 339 -7.23 19.06 -18.50
C ILE A 339 -5.81 19.57 -18.80
N LEU A 340 -4.80 18.80 -18.40
CA LEU A 340 -3.40 19.17 -18.55
C LEU A 340 -3.00 19.28 -20.03
N PRO A 341 -2.23 20.34 -20.40
CA PRO A 341 -1.81 20.57 -21.77
C PRO A 341 -0.85 19.48 -22.27
N GLU A 342 -0.94 19.20 -23.56
CA GLU A 342 0.09 18.44 -24.28
C GLU A 342 1.19 19.39 -24.74
N ILE A 343 2.27 19.45 -23.94
CA ILE A 343 3.48 20.19 -24.30
C ILE A 343 4.44 19.17 -24.92
N ASN A 344 4.90 19.41 -26.12
CA ASN A 344 5.87 18.53 -26.78
C ASN A 344 7.20 19.28 -26.97
N ASN A 345 8.10 19.13 -25.99
CA ASN A 345 9.46 19.65 -26.06
C ASN A 345 10.47 18.62 -25.51
N ILE A 346 11.75 18.96 -25.52
CA ILE A 346 12.83 18.04 -25.11
C ILE A 346 12.65 17.55 -23.67
N ILE A 347 12.12 18.39 -22.76
CA ILE A 347 11.96 18.09 -21.35
C ILE A 347 10.60 17.42 -21.08
N TYR A 348 9.53 17.91 -21.74
CA TYR A 348 8.16 17.45 -21.54
C TYR A 348 7.67 16.61 -22.74
N GLN A 349 8.27 15.45 -22.94
CA GLN A 349 7.89 14.51 -24.00
C GLN A 349 6.53 13.84 -23.71
N TYR A 350 6.22 13.63 -22.43
CA TYR A 350 4.97 13.03 -21.94
C TYR A 350 4.33 13.97 -20.91
N SER A 351 4.07 15.20 -21.30
CA SER A 351 3.76 16.32 -20.43
C SER A 351 2.63 16.04 -19.44
N ARG A 352 1.55 15.36 -19.85
CA ARG A 352 0.43 15.05 -18.96
C ARG A 352 0.84 14.23 -17.74
N PHE A 353 1.67 13.20 -17.92
CA PHE A 353 2.20 12.40 -16.80
C PHE A 353 3.20 13.18 -15.97
N GLN A 354 4.13 13.86 -16.61
CA GLN A 354 5.17 14.65 -15.96
C GLN A 354 4.58 15.77 -15.12
N LEU A 355 3.57 16.49 -15.64
CA LEU A 355 2.84 17.52 -14.92
C LEU A 355 1.97 16.93 -13.81
N LEU A 356 1.38 15.75 -13.99
CA LEU A 356 0.65 15.05 -12.93
C LEU A 356 1.58 14.74 -11.74
N TYR A 357 2.81 14.27 -11.99
CA TYR A 357 3.80 14.05 -10.94
C TYR A 357 4.21 15.36 -10.26
N LEU A 358 4.40 16.44 -11.02
CA LEU A 358 4.76 17.74 -10.47
C LEU A 358 3.63 18.31 -9.59
N ILE A 359 2.37 18.16 -9.99
CA ILE A 359 1.19 18.53 -9.19
C ILE A 359 1.14 17.68 -7.92
N SER A 360 1.33 16.36 -8.02
CA SER A 360 1.36 15.46 -6.86
C SER A 360 2.45 15.87 -5.87
N PHE A 361 3.65 16.22 -6.37
CA PHE A 361 4.73 16.77 -5.56
C PHE A 361 4.31 18.05 -4.84
N GLY A 362 3.78 19.03 -5.57
CA GLY A 362 3.38 20.32 -5.02
C GLY A 362 2.26 20.21 -3.98
N VAL A 363 1.21 19.42 -4.28
CA VAL A 363 0.09 19.20 -3.34
C VAL A 363 0.56 18.46 -2.09
N SER A 364 1.36 17.40 -2.23
CA SER A 364 1.91 16.66 -1.09
C SER A 364 2.76 17.55 -0.21
N MET A 365 3.62 18.38 -0.82
CA MET A 365 4.47 19.32 -0.09
C MET A 365 3.62 20.36 0.66
N ALA A 366 2.57 20.91 0.03
CA ALA A 366 1.66 21.84 0.68
C ALA A 366 0.93 21.19 1.87
N VAL A 367 0.44 19.96 1.72
CA VAL A 367 -0.21 19.19 2.81
C VAL A 367 0.74 18.99 3.98
N ILE A 368 2.00 18.63 3.71
CA ILE A 368 3.03 18.47 4.74
C ILE A 368 3.28 19.81 5.45
N LEU A 369 3.49 20.88 4.70
CA LEU A 369 3.75 22.21 5.27
C LEU A 369 2.59 22.70 6.13
N ILE A 370 1.34 22.56 5.68
CA ILE A 370 0.15 22.96 6.44
C ILE A 370 0.06 22.21 7.76
N MET A 371 0.31 20.90 7.76
CA MET A 371 0.28 20.10 8.99
C MET A 371 1.37 20.52 9.98
N PHE A 372 2.58 20.74 9.48
CA PHE A 372 3.75 20.96 10.33
C PHE A 372 4.00 22.44 10.66
N TYR A 373 3.33 23.37 9.97
CA TYR A 373 3.37 24.80 10.27
C TYR A 373 2.48 25.17 11.48
N ARG A 374 1.42 24.40 11.77
CA ARG A 374 0.61 24.63 12.96
C ARG A 374 1.44 24.30 14.19
N PRO A 375 1.72 25.29 15.10
CA PRO A 375 2.49 25.03 16.31
C PRO A 375 1.66 24.08 17.18
N GLN A 376 2.00 22.80 17.17
CA GLN A 376 1.50 21.92 18.22
C GLN A 376 2.16 22.40 19.52
N LYS A 377 1.35 22.85 20.49
CA LYS A 377 1.79 22.99 21.87
C LYS A 377 2.56 21.72 22.21
N ARG A 378 3.86 21.86 22.54
CA ARG A 378 4.77 20.75 22.88
C ARG A 378 4.02 19.81 23.81
N ILE A 379 3.80 18.58 23.39
CA ILE A 379 3.47 17.49 24.29
C ILE A 379 4.79 17.25 25.03
N ASN A 380 4.94 17.85 26.20
CA ASN A 380 6.01 17.50 27.12
C ASN A 380 5.68 16.06 27.51
N VAL A 381 6.39 15.11 26.93
CA VAL A 381 6.55 13.78 27.50
C VAL A 381 7.32 14.04 28.81
N TYR A 382 6.59 14.01 29.92
CA TYR A 382 7.18 13.91 31.24
C TYR A 382 7.98 12.61 31.25
N VAL A 383 9.26 12.70 31.04
CA VAL A 383 10.20 11.74 31.59
C VAL A 383 10.15 12.01 33.10
N ASN A 384 9.33 11.27 33.80
CA ASN A 384 9.44 11.19 35.23
C ASN A 384 10.82 10.58 35.54
N ASN A 385 11.74 11.44 35.87
CA ASN A 385 12.87 11.08 36.68
C ASN A 385 12.35 10.81 38.12
N GLU A 386 11.86 9.63 38.36
CA GLU A 386 11.80 9.02 39.68
C GLU A 386 12.89 7.95 39.65
N ASP A 387 14.10 8.36 39.97
CA ASP A 387 15.16 7.58 40.63
C ASP A 387 16.27 8.59 41.00
N ALA A 388 16.09 9.17 42.21
CA ALA A 388 17.13 9.79 42.99
C ALA A 388 17.08 9.18 44.40
#